data_b438f9ce9303ba5c6569b5da2efd94ea
#
_entry.id   b438f9ce9303ba5c6569b5da2efd94ea
#
_cell.length_a   1.000
_cell.length_b   1.000
_cell.length_c   1.000
_cell.angle_alpha   90.00
_cell.angle_beta   90.00
_cell.angle_gamma   90.00
#
_symmetry.space_group_name_H-M   'P 1'
#
loop_
_entity.id
_entity.type
_entity.pdbx_description
1 polymer ?
#
loop_
_entity_poly.entity_id
_entity_poly.type
_entity_poly.pdbx_seq_one_letter_code
_entity_poly.pdbx_strand_id
1 'polypeptide(L)'
;MTAKGSFITFEGIDGSGKSTQARLLAEYLQSTGREIVLTREPGGSPGAEEIRALVLQGDPDRWSAETEILLFTAARRDHLERTILPAI
;
A
#
# COMPACT_ATOMS: atom_id res chain seq x y z
N MET A 1 -7.33 -12.53 25.07
CA MET A 1 -8.04 -12.37 23.79
C MET A 1 -7.45 -11.21 23.00
N THR A 2 -7.02 -11.48 21.80
CA THR A 2 -6.46 -10.44 20.94
C THR A 2 -7.57 -9.81 20.10
N ALA A 3 -7.67 -8.50 20.15
CA ALA A 3 -8.57 -7.77 19.28
C ALA A 3 -7.99 -7.77 17.85
N LYS A 4 -8.83 -8.02 16.86
CA LYS A 4 -8.43 -7.90 15.47
C LYS A 4 -8.42 -6.43 15.08
N GLY A 5 -7.42 -6.04 14.29
CA GLY A 5 -7.37 -4.71 13.73
C GLY A 5 -8.40 -4.51 12.63
N SER A 6 -8.63 -3.26 12.27
CA SER A 6 -9.46 -2.89 11.14
C SER A 6 -8.57 -2.54 9.95
N PHE A 7 -9.06 -2.84 8.77
CA PHE A 7 -8.38 -2.53 7.51
C PHE A 7 -9.22 -1.52 6.74
N ILE A 8 -8.67 -0.33 6.51
CA ILE A 8 -9.37 0.76 5.83
C ILE A 8 -8.62 1.11 4.56
N THR A 9 -9.32 1.22 3.44
CA THR A 9 -8.74 1.59 2.16
C THR A 9 -9.23 2.96 1.69
N PHE A 10 -8.33 3.67 1.01
CA PHE A 10 -8.67 4.90 0.29
C PHE A 10 -8.38 4.66 -1.18
N GLU A 11 -9.37 4.84 -2.03
CA GLU A 11 -9.25 4.64 -3.46
C GLU A 11 -9.59 5.93 -4.20
N GLY A 12 -8.98 6.09 -5.36
CA GLY A 12 -9.19 7.27 -6.20
C GLY A 12 -8.05 7.44 -7.18
N ILE A 13 -8.28 8.29 -8.16
CA ILE A 13 -7.24 8.63 -9.15
C ILE A 13 -6.17 9.53 -8.51
N ASP A 14 -5.03 9.61 -9.15
CA ASP A 14 -3.96 10.50 -8.72
C ASP A 14 -4.47 11.96 -8.71
N GLY A 15 -4.12 12.69 -7.65
CA GLY A 15 -4.57 14.05 -7.48
C GLY A 15 -5.94 14.20 -6.84
N SER A 16 -6.59 13.11 -6.44
CA SER A 16 -7.90 13.17 -5.76
C SER A 16 -7.82 13.57 -4.28
N GLY A 17 -6.61 13.66 -3.73
CA GLY A 17 -6.42 13.97 -2.32
C GLY A 17 -6.45 12.76 -1.39
N LYS A 18 -6.49 11.55 -1.94
CA LYS A 18 -6.59 10.32 -1.13
C LYS A 18 -5.44 10.15 -0.14
N SER A 19 -4.20 10.48 -0.55
CA SER A 19 -3.04 10.36 0.33
C SER A 19 -3.11 11.34 1.50
N THR A 20 -3.55 12.56 1.25
CA THR A 20 -3.75 13.57 2.29
C THR A 20 -4.84 13.14 3.26
N GLN A 21 -5.96 12.66 2.76
CA GLN A 21 -7.08 12.20 3.58
C GLN A 21 -6.68 10.99 4.44
N ALA A 22 -5.96 10.03 3.86
CA ALA A 22 -5.49 8.86 4.60
C ALA A 22 -4.55 9.27 5.74
N ARG A 23 -3.62 10.20 5.47
CA ARG A 23 -2.70 10.70 6.49
C ARG A 23 -3.44 11.40 7.62
N LEU A 24 -4.40 12.26 7.29
CA LEU A 24 -5.18 12.98 8.30
C LEU A 24 -5.98 12.03 9.18
N LEU A 25 -6.58 11.01 8.59
CA LEU A 25 -7.30 9.99 9.37
C LEU A 25 -6.34 9.22 10.26
N ALA A 26 -5.15 8.84 9.75
CA ALA A 26 -4.16 8.13 10.55
C ALA A 26 -3.71 8.98 11.75
N GLU A 27 -3.43 10.26 11.54
CA GLU A 27 -3.04 11.17 12.62
C GLU A 27 -4.14 11.28 13.68
N TYR A 28 -5.39 11.42 13.24
CA TYR A 28 -6.52 11.49 14.16
C TYR A 28 -6.65 10.22 15.00
N LEU A 29 -6.59 9.06 14.35
CA LEU A 29 -6.73 7.78 15.07
C LEU A 29 -5.57 7.54 16.04
N GLN A 30 -4.35 7.93 15.65
CA GLN A 30 -3.19 7.87 16.55
C GLN A 30 -3.39 8.76 17.78
N SER A 31 -4.00 9.92 17.61
CA SER A 31 -4.27 10.83 18.72
C SER A 31 -5.26 10.25 19.73
N THR A 32 -6.06 9.26 19.33
CA THR A 32 -6.98 8.55 20.23
C THR A 32 -6.33 7.36 20.93
N GLY A 33 -5.04 7.14 20.76
CA GLY A 33 -4.31 6.04 21.39
C GLY A 33 -4.27 4.73 20.61
N ARG A 34 -4.75 4.72 19.37
CA ARG A 34 -4.73 3.53 18.52
C ARG A 34 -3.39 3.35 17.85
N GLU A 35 -2.98 2.12 17.67
CA GLU A 35 -1.83 1.78 16.84
C GLU A 35 -2.24 1.80 15.37
N ILE A 36 -1.54 2.59 14.57
CA ILE A 36 -1.88 2.79 13.17
C ILE A 36 -0.68 2.44 12.31
N VAL A 37 -0.93 1.67 11.26
CA VAL A 37 0.03 1.46 10.16
C VAL A 37 -0.57 2.11 8.92
N LEU A 38 0.05 3.19 8.48
CA LEU A 38 -0.30 3.86 7.23
C LEU A 38 0.57 3.30 6.12
N THR A 39 -0.05 2.76 5.10
CA THR A 39 0.65 2.10 4.01
C THR A 39 0.01 2.43 2.67
N ARG A 40 0.54 1.88 1.59
CA ARG A 40 0.07 2.19 0.23
C ARG A 40 0.21 1.00 -0.70
N GLU A 41 -0.50 1.06 -1.83
CA GLU A 41 -0.32 0.15 -2.95
C GLU A 41 -0.23 0.93 -4.27
N PRO A 42 0.59 0.50 -5.23
CA PRO A 42 1.58 -0.57 -5.10
C PRO A 42 2.72 -0.14 -4.19
N GLY A 43 3.22 -1.08 -3.37
CA GLY A 43 4.28 -0.81 -2.41
C GLY A 43 3.88 -1.21 -1.01
N GLY A 44 4.40 -0.52 0.00
CA GLY A 44 4.01 -0.71 1.39
C GLY A 44 4.83 -1.73 2.16
N SER A 45 5.77 -2.40 1.52
CA SER A 45 6.75 -3.27 2.15
C SER A 45 8.05 -3.13 1.38
N PRO A 46 9.22 -3.50 1.94
CA PRO A 46 10.48 -3.34 1.21
C PRO A 46 10.48 -4.01 -0.16
N GLY A 47 10.04 -5.25 -0.25
CA GLY A 47 9.98 -5.96 -1.54
C GLY A 47 8.98 -5.33 -2.50
N ALA A 48 7.81 -4.94 -1.98
CA ALA A 48 6.79 -4.30 -2.80
C ALA A 48 7.25 -2.93 -3.32
N GLU A 49 8.01 -2.16 -2.53
CA GLU A 49 8.58 -0.89 -2.98
C GLU A 49 9.62 -1.10 -4.09
N GLU A 50 10.42 -2.16 -4.01
CA GLU A 50 11.37 -2.50 -5.07
C GLU A 50 10.65 -2.84 -6.37
N ILE A 51 9.59 -3.62 -6.30
CA ILE A 51 8.78 -3.97 -7.47
C ILE A 51 8.11 -2.73 -8.06
N ARG A 52 7.58 -1.87 -7.21
CA ARG A 52 7.00 -0.60 -7.65
C ARG A 52 8.01 0.23 -8.44
N ALA A 53 9.22 0.38 -7.91
CA ALA A 53 10.27 1.14 -8.59
C ALA A 53 10.63 0.49 -9.93
N LEU A 54 10.71 -0.84 -9.98
CA LEU A 54 11.02 -1.59 -11.19
C LEU A 54 9.98 -1.33 -12.29
N VAL A 55 8.70 -1.28 -11.94
CA VAL A 55 7.62 -1.08 -12.91
C VAL A 55 7.53 0.37 -13.37
N LEU A 56 7.67 1.33 -12.46
CA LEU A 56 7.43 2.74 -12.75
C LEU A 56 8.62 3.47 -13.35
N GLN A 57 9.83 2.93 -13.23
CA GLN A 57 11.04 3.55 -13.75
C GLN A 57 11.38 3.01 -15.13
N GLY A 58 12.07 3.84 -15.93
CA GLY A 58 12.53 3.46 -17.24
C GLY A 58 11.49 3.70 -18.34
N ASP A 59 11.67 3.00 -19.47
CA ASP A 59 10.80 3.12 -20.63
C ASP A 59 9.38 2.62 -20.28
N PRO A 60 8.33 3.42 -20.58
CA PRO A 60 6.95 3.00 -20.34
C PRO A 60 6.56 1.71 -21.06
N ASP A 61 7.21 1.39 -22.18
CA ASP A 61 6.91 0.20 -22.98
C ASP A 61 7.79 -1.00 -22.61
N ARG A 62 8.58 -0.89 -21.54
CA ARG A 62 9.53 -1.94 -21.15
C ARG A 62 8.84 -3.26 -20.80
N TRP A 63 7.66 -3.18 -20.20
CA TRP A 63 6.90 -4.34 -19.75
C TRP A 63 5.61 -4.47 -20.53
N SER A 64 5.23 -5.71 -20.87
CA SER A 64 3.89 -5.95 -21.38
C SER A 64 2.84 -5.70 -20.29
N ALA A 65 1.60 -5.48 -20.69
CA ALA A 65 0.51 -5.28 -19.73
C ALA A 65 0.36 -6.50 -18.80
N GLU A 66 0.50 -7.69 -19.33
CA GLU A 66 0.41 -8.93 -18.56
C GLU A 66 1.56 -9.04 -17.55
N THR A 67 2.77 -8.66 -17.94
CA THR A 67 3.93 -8.66 -17.04
C THR A 67 3.74 -7.67 -15.92
N GLU A 68 3.23 -6.47 -16.20
CA GLU A 68 2.94 -5.47 -15.17
C GLU A 68 1.92 -5.98 -14.16
N ILE A 69 0.87 -6.65 -14.62
CA ILE A 69 -0.14 -7.25 -13.73
C ILE A 69 0.52 -8.26 -12.79
N LEU A 70 1.38 -9.11 -13.31
CA LEU A 70 2.09 -10.09 -12.49
C LEU A 70 3.02 -9.43 -11.49
N LEU A 71 3.73 -8.39 -11.88
CA LEU A 71 4.62 -7.65 -10.99
C LEU A 71 3.84 -6.97 -9.87
N PHE A 72 2.73 -6.32 -10.19
CA PHE A 72 1.90 -5.68 -9.17
C PHE A 72 1.21 -6.70 -8.28
N THR A 73 0.85 -7.86 -8.80
CA THR A 73 0.29 -8.95 -7.99
C THR A 73 1.34 -9.47 -7.00
N ALA A 74 2.59 -9.60 -7.43
CA ALA A 74 3.69 -9.98 -6.55
C ALA A 74 3.92 -8.93 -5.46
N ALA A 75 3.88 -7.64 -5.82
CA ALA A 75 4.02 -6.55 -4.87
C ALA A 75 2.90 -6.58 -3.83
N ARG A 76 1.67 -6.82 -4.26
CA ARG A 76 0.52 -6.93 -3.34
C ARG A 76 0.68 -8.10 -2.40
N ARG A 77 1.15 -9.24 -2.88
CA ARG A 77 1.40 -10.41 -2.04
C ARG A 77 2.42 -10.11 -0.94
N ASP A 78 3.52 -9.48 -1.31
CA ASP A 78 4.56 -9.11 -0.35
C ASP A 78 4.02 -8.09 0.67
N HIS A 79 3.29 -7.09 0.20
CA HIS A 79 2.66 -6.09 1.06
C HIS A 79 1.68 -6.73 2.05
N LEU A 80 0.86 -7.66 1.57
CA LEU A 80 -0.09 -8.38 2.40
C LEU A 80 0.62 -9.17 3.50
N GLU A 81 1.64 -9.94 3.15
CA GLU A 81 2.36 -10.80 4.10
C GLU A 81 3.20 -10.02 5.09
N ARG A 82 3.86 -8.96 4.64
CA ARG A 82 4.86 -8.24 5.44
C ARG A 82 4.31 -7.07 6.23
N THR A 83 3.23 -6.46 5.76
CA THR A 83 2.71 -5.23 6.36
C THR A 83 1.27 -5.37 6.83
N ILE A 84 0.36 -5.80 5.96
CA ILE A 84 -1.08 -5.78 6.28
C ILE A 84 -1.44 -6.85 7.30
N LEU A 85 -1.12 -8.11 7.04
CA LEU A 85 -1.48 -9.19 7.95
C LEU A 85 -0.88 -9.03 9.34
N PRO A 86 0.40 -8.64 9.49
CA PRO A 86 0.94 -8.37 10.82
C PRO A 86 0.24 -7.25 11.57
N ALA A 87 -0.35 -6.27 10.84
CA ALA A 87 -1.01 -5.12 11.45
C ALA A 87 -2.44 -5.41 11.90
N ILE A 88 -3.06 -6.46 11.38
CA ILE A 88 -4.45 -6.81 11.73
C ILE A 88 -4.54 -8.19 12.48
#